data_9cb8da59961a8bd9abda4cd0555b8616
#
_entry.id   9cb8da59961a8bd9abda4cd0555b8616
#
_cell.length_a   1.000
_cell.length_b   1.000
_cell.length_c   1.000
_cell.angle_alpha   90.00
_cell.angle_beta   90.00
_cell.angle_gamma   90.00
#
_symmetry.space_group_name_H-M   'P 1'
#
loop_
_entity.id
_entity.type
_entity.pdbx_description
1 polymer ?
#
loop_
_entity_poly.entity_id
_entity_poly.type
_entity_poly.pdbx_seq_one_letter_code
_entity_poly.pdbx_strand_id
1 'polypeptide(L)'
;MVKVFERSATVLASQGAGVIAPAEVFRGMVARNLLPEDHPRCSVTVARYVRRDGDRAEGRWLGDVDFNLTTVSWADLFHELRRQAPPGAYHNGIEVHGLASDNDAAFVTMKTSEGAHEQFDLIVFADGYRSLGRQIVAPGTNLRYRGLVFWRGLISSAEADIDRLDGAVTRVVYPGGHGAVYLIPAAREAAVPGNRTAMWGYYLPVPADTLSSVLTDTHGRQHHGSVPSGQVRTDVTEAFSERLAELIPPYFLSLIERTAHTSIQAIYSAEVPAYAQGRLCLTGDAGTVFPPFSGSGVLKAIGNATSLHDSLAAAATIGQGLSAWSKQQQATIEALQPVAERIGKNLISEIPDLTSLSAADSYSWLSAIHPGAHITLPGK
;
A
#
# COMPACT_ATOMS: atom_id res chain seq x y z
N MET A 1 -6.89 -15.73 -24.75
CA MET A 1 -5.71 -16.21 -23.96
C MET A 1 -5.18 -15.05 -23.15
N VAL A 2 -4.76 -15.27 -21.89
CA VAL A 2 -4.17 -14.22 -21.02
C VAL A 2 -2.68 -14.51 -20.83
N LYS A 3 -1.84 -13.47 -20.91
CA LYS A 3 -0.41 -13.52 -20.54
C LYS A 3 -0.12 -12.41 -19.53
N VAL A 4 0.70 -12.70 -18.54
CA VAL A 4 1.18 -11.76 -17.51
C VAL A 4 2.70 -11.69 -17.64
N PHE A 5 3.24 -10.49 -17.82
CA PHE A 5 4.67 -10.25 -17.92
C PHE A 5 5.17 -9.55 -16.67
N GLU A 6 6.17 -10.11 -16.01
CA GLU A 6 6.82 -9.56 -14.83
C GLU A 6 8.34 -9.45 -15.07
N ARG A 7 8.88 -8.24 -14.94
CA ARG A 7 10.32 -7.97 -15.15
C ARG A 7 11.23 -8.65 -14.14
N SER A 8 10.73 -8.88 -12.91
CA SER A 8 11.52 -9.59 -11.89
C SER A 8 11.62 -11.07 -12.25
N ALA A 9 12.86 -11.56 -12.32
CA ALA A 9 13.12 -13.01 -12.46
C ALA A 9 12.92 -13.76 -11.13
N THR A 10 12.93 -13.04 -9.99
CA THR A 10 12.76 -13.62 -8.65
C THR A 10 11.32 -13.58 -8.20
N VAL A 11 11.00 -14.45 -7.23
CA VAL A 11 9.66 -14.45 -6.62
C VAL A 11 9.47 -13.17 -5.81
N LEU A 12 8.42 -12.41 -6.12
CA LEU A 12 8.11 -11.12 -5.48
C LEU A 12 7.62 -11.26 -4.03
N ALA A 13 7.36 -12.45 -3.54
CA ALA A 13 6.80 -12.71 -2.22
C ALA A 13 7.56 -12.04 -1.06
N SER A 14 8.87 -11.85 -1.19
CA SER A 14 9.71 -11.19 -0.17
C SER A 14 9.62 -9.66 -0.18
N GLN A 15 8.94 -9.05 -1.14
CA GLN A 15 8.94 -7.59 -1.31
C GLN A 15 7.79 -6.88 -0.58
N GLY A 16 6.78 -7.60 -0.16
CA GLY A 16 5.61 -7.07 0.54
C GLY A 16 5.69 -7.26 2.05
N ALA A 17 4.87 -6.52 2.77
CA ALA A 17 4.67 -6.68 4.20
C ALA A 17 3.23 -7.14 4.47
N GLY A 18 2.46 -6.35 5.23
CA GLY A 18 1.05 -6.59 5.48
C GLY A 18 0.15 -5.81 4.51
N VAL A 19 -0.97 -6.41 4.21
CA VAL A 19 -2.10 -5.75 3.53
C VAL A 19 -3.22 -5.56 4.54
N ILE A 20 -3.79 -4.37 4.59
CA ILE A 20 -4.96 -4.04 5.37
C ILE A 20 -6.04 -3.47 4.46
N ALA A 21 -7.25 -3.98 4.55
CA ALA A 21 -8.40 -3.49 3.78
C ALA A 21 -9.71 -3.78 4.52
N PRO A 22 -10.84 -3.13 4.13
CA PRO A 22 -12.16 -3.48 4.63
C PRO A 22 -12.46 -4.98 4.49
N ALA A 23 -13.08 -5.57 5.50
CA ALA A 23 -13.34 -7.01 5.54
C ALA A 23 -14.21 -7.49 4.36
N GLU A 24 -15.10 -6.62 3.84
CA GLU A 24 -15.92 -6.92 2.66
C GLU A 24 -15.10 -7.14 1.38
N VAL A 25 -13.93 -6.51 1.25
CA VAL A 25 -13.04 -6.70 0.10
C VAL A 25 -12.59 -8.16 0.05
N PHE A 26 -12.12 -8.70 1.17
CA PHE A 26 -11.69 -10.11 1.25
C PHE A 26 -12.87 -11.08 1.10
N ARG A 27 -14.04 -10.77 1.67
CA ARG A 27 -15.26 -11.55 1.42
C ARG A 27 -15.63 -11.57 -0.06
N GLY A 28 -15.53 -10.42 -0.74
CA GLY A 28 -15.75 -10.32 -2.18
C GLY A 28 -14.77 -11.16 -3.01
N MET A 29 -13.50 -11.25 -2.59
CA MET A 29 -12.50 -12.11 -3.24
C MET A 29 -12.82 -13.61 -3.04
N VAL A 30 -13.24 -14.01 -1.84
CA VAL A 30 -13.69 -15.39 -1.57
C VAL A 30 -14.91 -15.75 -2.42
N ALA A 31 -15.92 -14.87 -2.47
CA ALA A 31 -17.12 -15.08 -3.27
C ALA A 31 -16.85 -15.22 -4.79
N ARG A 32 -15.74 -14.65 -5.27
CA ARG A 32 -15.26 -14.78 -6.66
C ARG A 32 -14.26 -15.94 -6.86
N ASN A 33 -14.04 -16.77 -5.85
CA ASN A 33 -13.04 -17.87 -5.83
C ASN A 33 -11.59 -17.39 -6.07
N LEU A 34 -11.28 -16.14 -5.76
CA LEU A 34 -9.92 -15.60 -5.85
C LEU A 34 -9.08 -15.92 -4.62
N LEU A 35 -9.73 -16.17 -3.48
CA LEU A 35 -9.13 -16.64 -2.23
C LEU A 35 -9.93 -17.81 -1.66
N PRO A 36 -9.30 -18.77 -1.00
CA PRO A 36 -10.00 -19.79 -0.23
C PRO A 36 -10.64 -19.16 1.04
N GLU A 37 -11.72 -19.80 1.52
CA GLU A 37 -12.45 -19.30 2.71
C GLU A 37 -11.57 -19.31 3.97
N ASP A 38 -10.68 -20.27 4.09
CA ASP A 38 -9.72 -20.45 5.19
C ASP A 38 -8.41 -19.66 4.99
N HIS A 39 -8.34 -18.73 4.02
CA HIS A 39 -7.14 -17.90 3.83
C HIS A 39 -6.77 -17.19 5.14
N PRO A 40 -5.51 -17.30 5.63
CA PRO A 40 -5.08 -16.73 6.90
C PRO A 40 -5.30 -15.23 6.96
N ARG A 41 -5.94 -14.76 8.05
CA ARG A 41 -6.27 -13.33 8.25
C ARG A 41 -6.33 -12.99 9.73
N CYS A 42 -6.05 -11.71 10.07
CA CYS A 42 -6.35 -11.15 11.37
C CYS A 42 -7.47 -10.12 11.24
N SER A 43 -8.38 -10.10 12.21
CA SER A 43 -9.43 -9.07 12.29
C SER A 43 -8.91 -7.84 13.00
N VAL A 44 -9.29 -6.66 12.51
CA VAL A 44 -9.02 -5.37 13.14
C VAL A 44 -10.34 -4.67 13.35
N THR A 45 -10.70 -4.46 14.61
CA THR A 45 -11.98 -3.87 15.01
C THR A 45 -11.86 -2.42 15.41
N VAL A 46 -10.64 -1.95 15.73
CA VAL A 46 -10.40 -0.56 16.12
C VAL A 46 -9.13 0.01 15.47
N ALA A 47 -9.14 1.31 15.19
CA ALA A 47 -7.93 2.11 15.04
C ALA A 47 -7.65 2.83 16.36
N ARG A 48 -6.61 2.43 17.05
CA ARG A 48 -6.16 3.02 18.31
C ARG A 48 -5.17 4.13 18.07
N TYR A 49 -5.41 5.30 18.63
CA TYR A 49 -4.52 6.46 18.52
C TYR A 49 -3.75 6.65 19.80
N VAL A 50 -2.43 6.68 19.70
CA VAL A 50 -1.51 6.88 20.83
C VAL A 50 -0.43 7.89 20.48
N ARG A 51 0.09 8.59 21.51
CA ARG A 51 1.26 9.46 21.41
C ARG A 51 2.28 9.14 22.50
N ARG A 52 3.50 9.62 22.33
CA ARG A 52 4.49 9.57 23.42
C ARG A 52 4.00 10.35 24.66
N ASP A 53 4.29 9.83 25.84
CA ASP A 53 3.97 10.43 27.14
C ASP A 53 5.08 10.10 28.15
N GLY A 54 6.19 10.81 28.07
CA GLY A 54 7.40 10.49 28.83
C GLY A 54 7.87 9.06 28.57
N ASP A 55 8.14 8.32 29.64
CA ASP A 55 8.63 6.94 29.59
C ASP A 55 7.53 5.88 29.72
N ARG A 56 6.24 6.28 29.60
CA ARG A 56 5.13 5.31 29.56
C ARG A 56 5.29 4.39 28.36
N ALA A 57 5.40 3.10 28.61
CA ALA A 57 5.74 2.10 27.59
C ALA A 57 4.86 2.21 26.34
N GLU A 58 3.53 2.29 26.48
CA GLU A 58 2.56 2.38 25.37
C GLU A 58 2.17 3.82 25.02
N GLY A 59 2.71 4.81 25.77
CA GLY A 59 2.37 6.22 25.62
C GLY A 59 1.01 6.57 26.21
N ARG A 60 0.43 7.68 25.74
CA ARG A 60 -0.90 8.15 26.09
C ARG A 60 -1.89 7.76 25.02
N TRP A 61 -2.95 7.07 25.41
CA TRP A 61 -4.10 6.80 24.58
C TRP A 61 -4.89 8.09 24.32
N LEU A 62 -5.20 8.37 23.05
CA LEU A 62 -5.95 9.54 22.61
C LEU A 62 -7.40 9.21 22.26
N GLY A 63 -7.67 7.96 21.88
CA GLY A 63 -8.98 7.44 21.53
C GLY A 63 -8.89 6.25 20.58
N ASP A 64 -9.96 5.50 20.53
CA ASP A 64 -10.18 4.40 19.58
C ASP A 64 -11.31 4.80 18.61
N VAL A 65 -11.15 4.42 17.35
CA VAL A 65 -12.17 4.58 16.29
C VAL A 65 -12.56 3.19 15.83
N ASP A 66 -13.86 2.90 15.81
CA ASP A 66 -14.37 1.61 15.37
C ASP A 66 -14.10 1.38 13.88
N PHE A 67 -13.58 0.21 13.55
CA PHE A 67 -13.30 -0.25 12.20
C PHE A 67 -13.77 -1.69 11.99
N ASN A 68 -13.92 -2.07 10.74
CA ASN A 68 -14.10 -3.46 10.32
C ASN A 68 -13.12 -3.77 9.19
N LEU A 69 -11.87 -3.99 9.58
CA LEU A 69 -10.79 -4.25 8.64
C LEU A 69 -10.28 -5.68 8.83
N THR A 70 -9.58 -6.15 7.83
CA THR A 70 -8.88 -7.44 7.82
C THR A 70 -7.46 -7.22 7.34
N THR A 71 -6.51 -7.89 7.98
CA THR A 71 -5.12 -7.93 7.53
C THR A 71 -4.75 -9.32 7.04
N VAL A 72 -3.91 -9.35 6.01
CA VAL A 72 -3.35 -10.57 5.43
C VAL A 72 -1.87 -10.37 5.14
N SER A 73 -1.12 -11.47 5.05
CA SER A 73 0.24 -11.46 4.50
C SER A 73 0.18 -11.11 3.01
N TRP A 74 0.99 -10.13 2.57
CA TRP A 74 1.10 -9.81 1.15
C TRP A 74 1.65 -11.00 0.34
N ALA A 75 2.61 -11.72 0.91
CA ALA A 75 3.20 -12.89 0.28
C ALA A 75 2.15 -13.97 -0.01
N ASP A 76 1.34 -14.31 1.00
CA ASP A 76 0.29 -15.33 0.85
C ASP A 76 -0.79 -14.89 -0.13
N LEU A 77 -1.19 -13.61 -0.08
CA LEU A 77 -2.14 -13.04 -1.04
C LEU A 77 -1.60 -13.11 -2.48
N PHE A 78 -0.33 -12.74 -2.68
CA PHE A 78 0.33 -12.81 -3.98
C PHE A 78 0.40 -14.25 -4.52
N HIS A 79 0.83 -15.20 -3.69
CA HIS A 79 0.92 -16.60 -4.06
C HIS A 79 -0.45 -17.18 -4.43
N GLU A 80 -1.48 -16.86 -3.65
CA GLU A 80 -2.82 -17.37 -3.89
C GLU A 80 -3.40 -16.81 -5.21
N LEU A 81 -3.28 -15.51 -5.45
CA LEU A 81 -3.72 -14.92 -6.71
C LEU A 81 -2.92 -15.41 -7.92
N ARG A 82 -1.61 -15.57 -7.76
CA ARG A 82 -0.77 -16.13 -8.82
C ARG A 82 -1.16 -17.57 -9.18
N ARG A 83 -1.54 -18.39 -8.19
CA ARG A 83 -2.00 -19.76 -8.39
C ARG A 83 -3.31 -19.84 -9.21
N GLN A 84 -4.13 -18.77 -9.19
CA GLN A 84 -5.35 -18.68 -9.99
C GLN A 84 -5.07 -18.34 -11.47
N ALA A 85 -3.88 -17.86 -11.79
CA ALA A 85 -3.52 -17.60 -13.20
C ALA A 85 -3.47 -18.90 -13.98
N PRO A 86 -3.98 -18.92 -15.24
CA PRO A 86 -3.90 -20.11 -16.08
C PRO A 86 -2.47 -20.65 -16.22
N PRO A 87 -2.28 -21.99 -16.30
CA PRO A 87 -0.96 -22.56 -16.50
C PRO A 87 -0.26 -21.93 -17.72
N GLY A 88 1.01 -21.53 -17.56
CA GLY A 88 1.79 -20.90 -18.62
C GLY A 88 1.44 -19.43 -18.92
N ALA A 89 0.48 -18.82 -18.20
CA ALA A 89 0.13 -17.42 -18.42
C ALA A 89 1.14 -16.42 -17.82
N TYR A 90 1.92 -16.83 -16.83
CA TYR A 90 2.81 -15.92 -16.09
C TYR A 90 4.28 -16.08 -16.54
N HIS A 91 4.87 -15.03 -17.07
CA HIS A 91 6.21 -14.94 -17.63
C HIS A 91 7.10 -14.03 -16.76
N ASN A 92 8.01 -14.62 -15.98
CA ASN A 92 8.98 -13.89 -15.14
C ASN A 92 10.22 -13.49 -15.92
N GLY A 93 10.88 -12.43 -15.49
CA GLY A 93 12.15 -11.97 -16.07
C GLY A 93 11.99 -11.27 -17.43
N ILE A 94 10.75 -11.01 -17.84
CA ILE A 94 10.45 -10.36 -19.11
C ILE A 94 10.00 -8.93 -18.85
N GLU A 95 10.83 -7.98 -19.26
CA GLU A 95 10.51 -6.55 -19.21
C GLU A 95 9.82 -6.08 -20.48
N VAL A 96 8.73 -5.32 -20.31
CA VAL A 96 8.06 -4.65 -21.43
C VAL A 96 8.70 -3.29 -21.64
N HIS A 97 9.27 -3.07 -22.81
CA HIS A 97 10.00 -1.84 -23.16
C HIS A 97 9.15 -0.81 -23.88
N GLY A 98 8.02 -1.21 -24.46
CA GLY A 98 7.15 -0.30 -25.19
C GLY A 98 6.11 -1.02 -26.02
N LEU A 99 5.36 -0.22 -26.76
CA LEU A 99 4.33 -0.67 -27.68
C LEU A 99 4.64 -0.19 -29.09
N ALA A 100 4.25 -0.98 -30.08
CA ALA A 100 4.06 -0.53 -31.44
C ALA A 100 2.55 -0.59 -31.70
N SER A 101 1.90 0.54 -31.88
CA SER A 101 0.48 0.60 -32.25
C SER A 101 0.30 1.39 -33.49
N ASP A 102 -0.50 0.89 -34.44
CA ASP A 102 -1.28 1.73 -35.32
C ASP A 102 -2.55 2.09 -34.57
N ASN A 103 -2.90 3.37 -34.47
CA ASN A 103 -4.06 3.86 -33.73
C ASN A 103 -5.41 3.27 -34.20
N ASP A 104 -5.45 2.66 -35.37
CA ASP A 104 -6.61 1.98 -35.97
C ASP A 104 -6.49 0.44 -35.99
N ALA A 105 -5.45 -0.12 -35.34
CA ALA A 105 -5.22 -1.57 -35.39
C ALA A 105 -6.24 -2.35 -34.55
N ALA A 106 -6.64 -3.51 -35.08
CA ALA A 106 -7.48 -4.47 -34.35
C ALA A 106 -6.79 -5.06 -33.11
N PHE A 107 -5.49 -4.80 -32.92
CA PHE A 107 -4.64 -5.29 -31.82
C PHE A 107 -3.52 -4.29 -31.51
N VAL A 108 -2.87 -4.48 -30.38
CA VAL A 108 -1.68 -3.75 -29.95
C VAL A 108 -0.47 -4.68 -29.96
N THR A 109 0.63 -4.23 -30.53
CA THR A 109 1.89 -4.99 -30.54
C THR A 109 2.78 -4.54 -29.38
N MET A 110 3.13 -5.48 -28.51
CA MET A 110 4.01 -5.26 -27.36
C MET A 110 5.45 -5.64 -27.71
N LYS A 111 6.42 -4.85 -27.23
CA LYS A 111 7.87 -5.11 -27.34
C LYS A 111 8.43 -5.50 -25.99
N THR A 112 9.12 -6.64 -25.93
CA THR A 112 9.73 -7.17 -24.71
C THR A 112 11.26 -7.15 -24.75
N SER A 113 11.89 -7.37 -23.60
CA SER A 113 13.34 -7.53 -23.45
C SER A 113 13.92 -8.71 -24.28
N GLU A 114 13.11 -9.68 -24.63
CA GLU A 114 13.51 -10.82 -25.48
C GLU A 114 13.44 -10.49 -26.98
N GLY A 115 13.11 -9.25 -27.35
CA GLY A 115 12.93 -8.84 -28.72
C GLY A 115 11.65 -9.38 -29.38
N ALA A 116 10.80 -10.05 -28.61
CA ALA A 116 9.52 -10.56 -29.10
C ALA A 116 8.55 -9.40 -29.39
N HIS A 117 7.79 -9.56 -30.50
CA HIS A 117 6.69 -8.68 -30.86
C HIS A 117 5.41 -9.51 -30.83
N GLU A 118 4.63 -9.35 -29.77
CA GLU A 118 3.37 -10.08 -29.60
C GLU A 118 2.17 -9.15 -29.72
N GLN A 119 1.08 -9.68 -30.31
CA GLN A 119 -0.16 -8.95 -30.55
C GLN A 119 -1.22 -9.33 -29.53
N PHE A 120 -1.91 -8.31 -29.00
CA PHE A 120 -2.96 -8.46 -27.99
C PHE A 120 -4.18 -7.62 -28.34
N ASP A 121 -5.36 -8.16 -28.05
CA ASP A 121 -6.64 -7.43 -28.16
C ASP A 121 -6.75 -6.31 -27.13
N LEU A 122 -6.11 -6.48 -25.97
CA LEU A 122 -6.12 -5.57 -24.84
C LEU A 122 -4.82 -5.70 -24.05
N ILE A 123 -4.23 -4.56 -23.64
CA ILE A 123 -3.13 -4.54 -22.67
C ILE A 123 -3.60 -3.81 -21.42
N VAL A 124 -3.47 -4.50 -20.27
CA VAL A 124 -3.74 -3.97 -18.95
C VAL A 124 -2.43 -3.71 -18.23
N PHE A 125 -2.12 -2.43 -18.02
CA PHE A 125 -0.94 -2.04 -17.24
C PHE A 125 -1.25 -2.11 -15.75
N ALA A 126 -0.59 -3.03 -15.06
CA ALA A 126 -0.57 -3.18 -13.62
C ALA A 126 0.87 -3.02 -13.07
N ASP A 127 1.68 -2.21 -13.76
CA ASP A 127 3.12 -2.07 -13.60
C ASP A 127 3.54 -1.07 -12.51
N GLY A 128 2.60 -0.76 -11.60
CA GLY A 128 2.84 -0.05 -10.35
C GLY A 128 3.05 1.47 -10.52
N TYR A 129 3.50 2.12 -9.46
CA TYR A 129 3.57 3.58 -9.40
C TYR A 129 4.54 4.22 -10.41
N ARG A 130 5.52 3.48 -10.94
CA ARG A 130 6.46 3.93 -12.00
C ARG A 130 6.06 3.45 -13.39
N SER A 131 4.78 3.35 -13.65
CA SER A 131 4.17 2.75 -14.82
C SER A 131 4.68 3.30 -16.15
N LEU A 132 5.13 2.42 -17.03
CA LEU A 132 5.31 2.67 -18.45
C LEU A 132 3.94 2.95 -19.09
N GLY A 133 2.93 2.17 -18.72
CA GLY A 133 1.56 2.35 -19.23
C GLY A 133 1.02 3.75 -18.98
N ARG A 134 1.29 4.34 -17.80
CA ARG A 134 0.86 5.71 -17.50
C ARG A 134 1.50 6.73 -18.45
N GLN A 135 2.77 6.56 -18.79
CA GLN A 135 3.43 7.46 -19.75
C GLN A 135 2.82 7.38 -21.14
N ILE A 136 2.26 6.23 -21.51
CA ILE A 136 1.63 5.99 -22.80
C ILE A 136 0.17 6.45 -22.82
N VAL A 137 -0.63 6.03 -21.84
CA VAL A 137 -2.08 6.28 -21.77
C VAL A 137 -2.39 7.71 -21.33
N ALA A 138 -1.56 8.26 -20.45
CA ALA A 138 -1.75 9.60 -19.86
C ALA A 138 -0.43 10.39 -19.88
N PRO A 139 0.10 10.73 -21.06
CA PRO A 139 1.36 11.44 -21.21
C PRO A 139 1.31 12.78 -20.47
N GLY A 140 2.42 13.15 -19.83
CA GLY A 140 2.51 14.36 -18.98
C GLY A 140 2.06 14.17 -17.53
N THR A 141 1.51 13.01 -17.15
CA THR A 141 1.24 12.70 -15.76
C THR A 141 2.52 12.29 -15.04
N ASN A 142 3.02 13.17 -14.16
CA ASN A 142 4.25 12.96 -13.44
C ASN A 142 4.01 12.50 -12.00
N LEU A 143 4.90 11.66 -11.48
CA LEU A 143 4.98 11.37 -10.06
C LEU A 143 5.44 12.62 -9.30
N ARG A 144 4.73 12.94 -8.21
CA ARG A 144 5.09 14.04 -7.30
C ARG A 144 5.56 13.42 -5.98
N TYR A 145 6.80 13.64 -5.62
CA TYR A 145 7.30 13.28 -4.29
C TYR A 145 6.58 14.10 -3.22
N ARG A 146 6.17 13.43 -2.12
CA ARG A 146 5.35 14.06 -1.06
C ARG A 146 6.17 14.53 0.14
N GLY A 147 7.50 14.55 0.03
CA GLY A 147 8.39 14.97 1.12
C GLY A 147 8.51 13.96 2.25
N LEU A 148 8.05 12.71 2.03
CA LEU A 148 7.97 11.68 3.05
C LEU A 148 8.55 10.36 2.54
N VAL A 149 9.15 9.61 3.45
CA VAL A 149 9.42 8.18 3.26
C VAL A 149 8.59 7.38 4.25
N PHE A 150 8.26 6.14 3.90
CA PHE A 150 7.68 5.15 4.78
C PHE A 150 8.76 4.12 5.12
N TRP A 151 9.23 4.17 6.35
CA TRP A 151 10.18 3.21 6.91
C TRP A 151 9.41 2.12 7.64
N ARG A 152 9.65 0.87 7.29
CA ARG A 152 8.85 -0.24 7.78
C ARG A 152 9.65 -1.51 8.03
N GLY A 153 9.13 -2.36 8.91
CA GLY A 153 9.68 -3.67 9.21
C GLY A 153 8.61 -4.67 9.63
N LEU A 154 9.05 -5.92 9.78
CA LEU A 154 8.26 -7.04 10.28
C LEU A 154 8.98 -7.63 11.47
N ILE A 155 8.24 -7.96 12.54
CA ILE A 155 8.76 -8.62 13.72
C ILE A 155 7.78 -9.71 14.16
N SER A 156 8.31 -10.90 14.45
CA SER A 156 7.50 -12.06 14.83
C SER A 156 7.15 -12.05 16.31
N SER A 157 6.13 -12.84 16.70
CA SER A 157 5.78 -13.08 18.10
C SER A 157 6.88 -13.81 18.89
N ALA A 158 7.83 -14.45 18.22
CA ALA A 158 9.00 -15.04 18.87
C ALA A 158 10.05 -14.01 19.30
N GLU A 159 10.06 -12.83 18.64
CA GLU A 159 11.07 -11.79 18.84
C GLU A 159 10.58 -10.66 19.75
N ALA A 160 9.26 -10.46 19.87
CA ALA A 160 8.67 -9.40 20.69
C ALA A 160 7.29 -9.78 21.22
N ASP A 161 6.91 -9.16 22.34
CA ASP A 161 5.54 -9.21 22.88
C ASP A 161 4.62 -8.36 21.99
N ILE A 162 3.92 -9.01 21.05
CA ILE A 162 3.02 -8.36 20.10
C ILE A 162 1.53 -8.62 20.40
N ASP A 163 1.19 -9.38 21.43
CA ASP A 163 -0.20 -9.76 21.73
C ASP A 163 -1.08 -8.56 22.10
N ARG A 164 -0.48 -7.53 22.68
CA ARG A 164 -1.16 -6.26 22.99
C ARG A 164 -1.62 -5.47 21.76
N LEU A 165 -1.20 -5.86 20.58
CA LEU A 165 -1.64 -5.27 19.31
C LEU A 165 -2.89 -5.95 18.73
N ASP A 166 -3.38 -7.00 19.38
CA ASP A 166 -4.48 -7.80 18.84
C ASP A 166 -5.76 -6.97 18.67
N GLY A 167 -6.45 -7.24 17.58
CA GLY A 167 -7.70 -6.56 17.22
C GLY A 167 -7.59 -5.09 16.82
N ALA A 168 -6.38 -4.51 16.83
CA ALA A 168 -6.18 -3.09 16.57
C ALA A 168 -5.20 -2.80 15.42
N VAL A 169 -5.42 -1.69 14.72
CA VAL A 169 -4.35 -0.95 14.06
C VAL A 169 -3.98 0.23 14.95
N THR A 170 -2.77 0.19 15.55
CA THR A 170 -2.32 1.28 16.39
C THR A 170 -1.67 2.37 15.56
N ARG A 171 -2.23 3.57 15.60
CA ARG A 171 -1.71 4.81 15.01
C ARG A 171 -0.89 5.54 16.06
N VAL A 172 0.43 5.50 15.92
CA VAL A 172 1.36 6.27 16.75
C VAL A 172 1.55 7.63 16.12
N VAL A 173 1.02 8.69 16.74
CA VAL A 173 1.01 10.04 16.15
C VAL A 173 2.06 10.94 16.80
N TYR A 174 2.71 11.76 15.99
CA TYR A 174 3.76 12.70 16.41
C TYR A 174 3.82 13.91 15.46
N PRO A 175 4.44 15.02 15.84
CA PRO A 175 4.56 16.20 14.99
C PRO A 175 5.21 15.87 13.63
N GLY A 176 4.51 16.17 12.54
CA GLY A 176 4.98 15.96 11.17
C GLY A 176 4.89 14.53 10.64
N GLY A 177 4.21 13.61 11.39
CA GLY A 177 4.06 12.24 10.91
C GLY A 177 3.24 11.34 11.82
N HIS A 178 3.09 10.11 11.37
CA HIS A 178 2.51 9.04 12.18
C HIS A 178 3.09 7.69 11.78
N GLY A 179 2.92 6.70 12.65
CA GLY A 179 3.15 5.30 12.36
C GLY A 179 1.86 4.50 12.36
N ALA A 180 1.92 3.31 11.80
CA ALA A 180 0.89 2.28 11.92
C ALA A 180 1.53 0.96 12.31
N VAL A 181 0.98 0.33 13.36
CA VAL A 181 1.45 -0.98 13.85
C VAL A 181 0.24 -1.88 13.96
N TYR A 182 0.29 -3.06 13.34
CA TYR A 182 -0.81 -4.02 13.35
C TYR A 182 -0.31 -5.44 13.09
N LEU A 183 -1.12 -6.42 13.46
CA LEU A 183 -0.81 -7.82 13.26
C LEU A 183 -1.24 -8.30 11.86
N ILE A 184 -0.42 -9.17 11.29
CA ILE A 184 -0.73 -9.99 10.13
C ILE A 184 -0.52 -11.46 10.48
N PRO A 185 -1.15 -12.40 9.78
CA PRO A 185 -0.79 -13.81 9.90
C PRO A 185 0.70 -14.01 9.55
N ALA A 186 1.37 -14.91 10.24
CA ALA A 186 2.68 -15.37 9.79
C ALA A 186 2.56 -16.02 8.40
N ALA A 187 3.57 -15.83 7.55
CA ALA A 187 3.58 -16.45 6.23
C ALA A 187 3.44 -17.98 6.34
N ARG A 188 2.68 -18.61 5.42
CA ARG A 188 2.39 -20.05 5.46
C ARG A 188 3.64 -20.93 5.55
N GLU A 189 4.73 -20.53 4.93
CA GLU A 189 6.01 -21.27 4.96
C GLU A 189 6.69 -21.26 6.34
N ALA A 190 6.35 -20.28 7.20
CA ALA A 190 6.87 -20.14 8.56
C ALA A 190 5.82 -20.51 9.64
N ALA A 191 4.64 -20.99 9.25
CA ALA A 191 3.48 -21.06 10.12
C ALA A 191 3.51 -22.25 11.07
N VAL A 192 3.81 -21.95 12.35
CA VAL A 192 3.14 -22.65 13.46
C VAL A 192 1.72 -22.05 13.53
N PRO A 193 0.64 -22.86 13.59
CA PRO A 193 -0.72 -22.36 13.71
C PRO A 193 -0.85 -21.37 14.85
N GLY A 194 -1.40 -20.19 14.57
CA GLY A 194 -1.54 -19.12 15.55
C GLY A 194 -0.38 -18.12 15.61
N ASN A 195 0.74 -18.37 14.95
CA ASN A 195 1.82 -17.39 14.87
C ASN A 195 1.39 -16.15 14.07
N ARG A 196 1.73 -15.01 14.64
CA ARG A 196 1.46 -13.69 14.06
C ARG A 196 2.76 -12.91 13.90
N THR A 197 2.73 -11.95 13.02
CA THR A 197 3.82 -11.01 12.78
C THR A 197 3.26 -9.61 12.95
N ALA A 198 3.95 -8.75 13.69
CA ALA A 198 3.62 -7.33 13.70
C ALA A 198 4.30 -6.65 12.51
N MET A 199 3.49 -5.98 11.71
CA MET A 199 3.94 -5.01 10.72
C MET A 199 3.93 -3.64 11.37
N TRP A 200 5.08 -2.97 11.33
CA TRP A 200 5.18 -1.57 11.74
C TRP A 200 5.69 -0.72 10.58
N GLY A 201 5.27 0.52 10.54
CA GLY A 201 5.78 1.49 9.58
C GLY A 201 5.51 2.92 10.01
N TYR A 202 6.49 3.81 9.76
CA TYR A 202 6.49 5.21 10.16
C TYR A 202 6.73 6.11 8.97
N TYR A 203 5.92 7.17 8.86
CA TYR A 203 6.11 8.22 7.88
C TYR A 203 7.05 9.27 8.42
N LEU A 204 8.21 9.43 7.78
CA LEU A 204 9.24 10.36 8.19
C LEU A 204 9.44 11.42 7.11
N PRO A 205 9.44 12.71 7.46
CA PRO A 205 9.82 13.77 6.54
C PRO A 205 11.27 13.62 6.10
N VAL A 206 11.47 13.59 4.77
CA VAL A 206 12.79 13.59 4.13
C VAL A 206 12.77 14.64 3.02
N PRO A 207 13.62 15.67 3.08
CA PRO A 207 13.74 16.66 2.03
C PRO A 207 14.11 16.05 0.67
N ALA A 208 13.66 16.68 -0.42
CA ALA A 208 13.88 16.13 -1.76
C ALA A 208 15.36 16.06 -2.16
N ASP A 209 16.17 16.98 -1.67
CA ASP A 209 17.62 17.06 -1.90
C ASP A 209 18.40 15.94 -1.19
N THR A 210 17.90 15.43 -0.06
CA THR A 210 18.52 14.33 0.70
C THR A 210 17.95 12.96 0.33
N LEU A 211 16.83 12.91 -0.40
CA LEU A 211 16.13 11.67 -0.72
C LEU A 211 17.03 10.65 -1.44
N SER A 212 17.89 11.10 -2.36
CA SER A 212 18.77 10.20 -3.11
C SER A 212 19.74 9.46 -2.19
N SER A 213 20.27 10.13 -1.17
CA SER A 213 21.15 9.53 -0.15
C SER A 213 20.39 8.48 0.68
N VAL A 214 19.17 8.79 1.12
CA VAL A 214 18.31 7.86 1.89
C VAL A 214 17.94 6.62 1.07
N LEU A 215 17.80 6.76 -0.24
CA LEU A 215 17.47 5.67 -1.15
C LEU A 215 18.70 4.97 -1.76
N THR A 216 19.90 5.22 -1.25
CA THR A 216 21.10 4.47 -1.61
C THR A 216 21.27 3.30 -0.65
N ASP A 217 21.41 2.09 -1.18
CA ASP A 217 21.50 0.85 -0.39
C ASP A 217 22.91 0.55 0.14
N THR A 218 23.05 -0.56 0.89
CA THR A 218 24.32 -1.05 1.45
C THR A 218 25.39 -1.38 0.41
N HIS A 219 25.01 -1.54 -0.86
CA HIS A 219 25.93 -1.80 -1.98
C HIS A 219 26.26 -0.53 -2.77
N GLY A 220 25.79 0.65 -2.31
CA GLY A 220 25.99 1.92 -2.99
C GLY A 220 25.08 2.12 -4.21
N ARG A 221 24.09 1.24 -4.44
CA ARG A 221 23.12 1.37 -5.53
C ARG A 221 22.04 2.36 -5.14
N GLN A 222 21.84 3.37 -5.95
CA GLN A 222 20.74 4.31 -5.79
C GLN A 222 19.43 3.72 -6.35
N HIS A 223 18.43 3.64 -5.49
CA HIS A 223 17.07 3.23 -5.87
C HIS A 223 16.21 4.45 -6.19
N HIS A 224 15.25 4.27 -7.08
CA HIS A 224 14.40 5.38 -7.54
C HIS A 224 13.07 5.52 -6.77
N GLY A 225 12.86 4.76 -5.69
CA GLY A 225 11.62 4.87 -4.95
C GLY A 225 11.54 3.99 -3.71
N SER A 226 12.24 2.87 -3.66
CA SER A 226 12.26 2.00 -2.47
C SER A 226 13.58 1.28 -2.33
N VAL A 227 14.08 1.17 -1.10
CA VAL A 227 15.19 0.29 -0.72
C VAL A 227 14.58 -1.00 -0.18
N PRO A 228 14.91 -2.17 -0.76
CA PRO A 228 14.38 -3.46 -0.32
C PRO A 228 14.77 -3.78 1.13
N SER A 229 14.00 -4.71 1.72
CA SER A 229 14.29 -5.23 3.06
C SER A 229 15.70 -5.84 3.14
N GLY A 230 16.44 -5.51 4.20
CA GLY A 230 17.79 -5.96 4.43
C GLY A 230 18.87 -5.22 3.63
N GLN A 231 18.50 -4.23 2.81
CA GLN A 231 19.45 -3.43 2.03
C GLN A 231 19.53 -1.96 2.48
N VAL A 232 18.77 -1.58 3.51
CA VAL A 232 18.84 -0.22 4.08
C VAL A 232 20.17 -0.08 4.82
N ARG A 233 20.87 1.02 4.58
CA ARG A 233 22.14 1.32 5.24
C ARG A 233 21.96 1.55 6.74
N THR A 234 22.95 1.12 7.53
CA THR A 234 22.93 1.22 9.00
C THR A 234 22.86 2.68 9.46
N ASP A 235 23.59 3.59 8.83
CA ASP A 235 23.56 5.02 9.17
C ASP A 235 22.17 5.64 8.97
N VAL A 236 21.40 5.18 7.98
CA VAL A 236 20.03 5.63 7.74
C VAL A 236 19.05 5.06 8.77
N THR A 237 19.19 3.77 9.12
CA THR A 237 18.34 3.14 10.14
C THR A 237 18.60 3.71 11.53
N GLU A 238 19.87 3.98 11.88
CA GLU A 238 20.25 4.63 13.13
C GLU A 238 19.67 6.05 13.23
N ALA A 239 19.86 6.89 12.20
CA ALA A 239 19.30 8.23 12.17
C ALA A 239 17.76 8.27 12.28
N PHE A 240 17.07 7.31 11.64
CA PHE A 240 15.61 7.20 11.75
C PHE A 240 15.18 6.71 13.14
N SER A 241 15.91 5.74 13.73
CA SER A 241 15.65 5.24 15.07
C SER A 241 15.86 6.31 16.13
N GLU A 242 16.97 7.03 16.09
CA GLU A 242 17.26 8.15 16.98
C GLU A 242 16.17 9.23 16.92
N ARG A 243 15.77 9.59 15.70
CA ARG A 243 14.68 10.56 15.51
C ARG A 243 13.36 10.07 16.10
N LEU A 244 13.00 8.80 15.91
CA LEU A 244 11.76 8.24 16.44
C LEU A 244 11.81 8.03 17.97
N ALA A 245 12.99 7.81 18.54
CA ALA A 245 13.17 7.64 19.99
C ALA A 245 12.62 8.82 20.81
N GLU A 246 12.65 10.03 20.24
CA GLU A 246 12.08 11.22 20.89
C GLU A 246 10.58 11.41 20.62
N LEU A 247 10.03 10.74 19.61
CA LEU A 247 8.70 11.00 19.08
C LEU A 247 7.66 9.92 19.43
N ILE A 248 8.10 8.66 19.59
CA ILE A 248 7.19 7.53 19.79
C ILE A 248 7.35 6.91 21.17
N PRO A 249 6.32 6.20 21.70
CA PRO A 249 6.42 5.52 22.98
C PRO A 249 7.47 4.39 22.97
N PRO A 250 8.13 4.10 24.13
CA PRO A 250 9.21 3.11 24.23
C PRO A 250 8.88 1.71 23.71
N TYR A 251 7.66 1.24 23.93
CA TYR A 251 7.23 -0.06 23.41
C TYR A 251 7.36 -0.15 21.88
N PHE A 252 6.88 0.86 21.16
CA PHE A 252 6.93 0.87 19.71
C PHE A 252 8.37 1.05 19.17
N LEU A 253 9.21 1.79 19.88
CA LEU A 253 10.64 1.89 19.57
C LEU A 253 11.32 0.52 19.72
N SER A 254 10.99 -0.23 20.77
CA SER A 254 11.56 -1.57 21.00
C SER A 254 11.21 -2.57 19.89
N LEU A 255 10.08 -2.42 19.20
CA LEU A 255 9.76 -3.23 18.03
C LEU A 255 10.70 -2.92 16.85
N ILE A 256 11.03 -1.65 16.66
CA ILE A 256 11.97 -1.20 15.62
C ILE A 256 13.36 -1.77 15.90
N GLU A 257 13.87 -1.59 17.12
CA GLU A 257 15.22 -1.99 17.54
C GLU A 257 15.46 -3.51 17.45
N ARG A 258 14.41 -4.31 17.64
CA ARG A 258 14.46 -5.78 17.51
C ARG A 258 14.24 -6.28 16.09
N THR A 259 13.87 -5.40 15.16
CA THR A 259 13.60 -5.79 13.77
C THR A 259 14.91 -5.94 13.00
N ALA A 260 15.23 -7.15 12.56
CA ALA A 260 16.48 -7.45 11.88
C ALA A 260 16.60 -6.75 10.50
N HIS A 261 15.51 -6.63 9.78
CA HIS A 261 15.52 -6.10 8.40
C HIS A 261 14.39 -5.11 8.19
N THR A 262 14.77 -3.92 7.73
CA THR A 262 13.83 -2.86 7.40
C THR A 262 13.87 -2.51 5.92
N SER A 263 12.83 -1.85 5.41
CA SER A 263 12.73 -1.31 4.07
C SER A 263 12.27 0.13 4.09
N ILE A 264 12.62 0.89 3.06
CA ILE A 264 12.20 2.28 2.89
C ILE A 264 11.46 2.43 1.57
N GLN A 265 10.38 3.20 1.59
CA GLN A 265 9.63 3.57 0.40
C GLN A 265 9.39 5.08 0.38
N ALA A 266 9.86 5.77 -0.66
CA ALA A 266 9.50 7.16 -0.90
C ALA A 266 8.02 7.28 -1.27
N ILE A 267 7.35 8.30 -0.73
CA ILE A 267 5.92 8.49 -0.94
C ILE A 267 5.70 9.43 -2.12
N TYR A 268 4.97 8.93 -3.10
CA TYR A 268 4.59 9.67 -4.30
C TYR A 268 3.08 9.77 -4.43
N SER A 269 2.65 10.72 -5.24
CA SER A 269 1.29 10.80 -5.75
C SER A 269 1.29 11.06 -7.26
N ALA A 270 0.27 10.57 -7.94
CA ALA A 270 -0.02 10.87 -9.34
C ALA A 270 -1.51 10.68 -9.58
N GLU A 271 -2.08 11.47 -10.47
CA GLU A 271 -3.48 11.38 -10.87
C GLU A 271 -3.55 11.42 -12.39
N VAL A 272 -4.25 10.46 -12.98
CA VAL A 272 -4.39 10.36 -14.42
C VAL A 272 -5.72 10.98 -14.87
N PRO A 273 -5.73 11.70 -15.99
CA PRO A 273 -6.98 12.27 -16.54
C PRO A 273 -7.87 11.20 -17.19
N ALA A 274 -7.32 10.04 -17.52
CA ALA A 274 -8.05 8.91 -18.10
C ALA A 274 -7.38 7.58 -17.73
N TYR A 275 -8.19 6.55 -17.55
CA TYR A 275 -7.73 5.20 -17.22
C TYR A 275 -7.59 4.29 -18.43
N ALA A 276 -8.06 4.71 -19.60
CA ALA A 276 -7.96 3.93 -20.82
C ALA A 276 -7.78 4.82 -22.04
N GLN A 277 -7.08 4.29 -23.03
CA GLN A 277 -6.90 4.88 -24.38
C GLN A 277 -6.84 3.75 -25.41
N GLY A 278 -7.78 3.73 -26.34
CA GLY A 278 -7.86 2.67 -27.35
C GLY A 278 -8.02 1.29 -26.69
N ARG A 279 -7.03 0.43 -26.87
CA ARG A 279 -6.96 -0.94 -26.33
C ARG A 279 -6.03 -1.06 -25.11
N LEU A 280 -5.72 0.05 -24.45
CA LEU A 280 -4.82 0.13 -23.30
C LEU A 280 -5.60 0.61 -22.09
N CYS A 281 -5.31 0.03 -20.91
CA CYS A 281 -5.85 0.56 -19.66
C CYS A 281 -4.86 0.42 -18.50
N LEU A 282 -5.08 1.25 -17.46
CA LEU A 282 -4.24 1.37 -16.27
C LEU A 282 -4.99 0.85 -15.05
N THR A 283 -4.38 -0.03 -14.26
CA THR A 283 -4.96 -0.55 -13.01
C THR A 283 -4.05 -0.32 -11.82
N GLY A 284 -4.61 -0.27 -10.63
CA GLY A 284 -3.84 -0.07 -9.40
C GLY A 284 -3.01 1.22 -9.45
N ASP A 285 -1.77 1.15 -9.04
CA ASP A 285 -0.85 2.30 -9.00
C ASP A 285 -0.27 2.68 -10.36
N ALA A 286 -0.52 1.90 -11.41
CA ALA A 286 -0.26 2.31 -12.77
C ALA A 286 -1.14 3.49 -13.19
N GLY A 287 -2.37 3.54 -12.70
CA GLY A 287 -3.25 4.71 -12.81
C GLY A 287 -2.92 5.78 -11.75
N THR A 288 -3.86 6.05 -10.86
CA THR A 288 -3.68 7.04 -9.79
C THR A 288 -2.91 6.46 -8.62
N VAL A 289 -1.93 7.21 -8.12
CA VAL A 289 -1.13 6.88 -6.94
C VAL A 289 -1.57 7.77 -5.78
N PHE A 290 -2.12 7.17 -4.74
CA PHE A 290 -2.42 7.84 -3.48
C PHE A 290 -1.33 7.57 -2.43
N PRO A 291 -1.07 8.53 -1.53
CA PRO A 291 -0.27 8.26 -0.36
C PRO A 291 -0.85 7.10 0.46
N PRO A 292 -0.02 6.15 0.93
CA PRO A 292 -0.49 4.89 1.50
C PRO A 292 -1.19 5.02 2.86
N PHE A 293 -1.09 6.16 3.55
CA PHE A 293 -1.79 6.37 4.83
C PHE A 293 -3.33 6.39 4.70
N SER A 294 -3.87 6.52 3.49
CA SER A 294 -5.31 6.36 3.23
C SER A 294 -5.79 4.90 3.27
N GLY A 295 -4.86 3.93 3.18
CA GLY A 295 -5.19 2.50 3.10
C GLY A 295 -5.88 2.07 1.79
N SER A 296 -6.01 2.98 0.80
CA SER A 296 -6.84 2.76 -0.39
C SER A 296 -6.17 1.94 -1.50
N GLY A 297 -4.86 1.67 -1.43
CA GLY A 297 -4.12 1.05 -2.54
C GLY A 297 -4.67 -0.30 -2.99
N VAL A 298 -4.82 -1.24 -2.06
CA VAL A 298 -5.33 -2.59 -2.35
C VAL A 298 -6.81 -2.56 -2.70
N LEU A 299 -7.61 -1.79 -1.96
CA LEU A 299 -9.04 -1.60 -2.27
C LEU A 299 -9.22 -1.10 -3.71
N LYS A 300 -8.44 -0.09 -4.11
CA LYS A 300 -8.44 0.45 -5.47
C LYS A 300 -8.03 -0.61 -6.50
N ALA A 301 -6.95 -1.35 -6.26
CA ALA A 301 -6.44 -2.35 -7.21
C ALA A 301 -7.45 -3.48 -7.46
N ILE A 302 -8.05 -4.01 -6.39
CA ILE A 302 -9.09 -5.05 -6.48
C ILE A 302 -10.36 -4.47 -7.15
N GLY A 303 -10.79 -3.28 -6.75
CA GLY A 303 -11.92 -2.58 -7.36
C GLY A 303 -11.70 -2.31 -8.87
N ASN A 304 -10.50 -1.88 -9.28
CA ASN A 304 -10.16 -1.71 -10.68
C ASN A 304 -10.29 -3.04 -11.46
N ALA A 305 -9.71 -4.13 -10.93
CA ALA A 305 -9.73 -5.41 -11.62
C ALA A 305 -11.14 -6.00 -11.76
N THR A 306 -11.93 -5.97 -10.68
CA THR A 306 -13.30 -6.49 -10.69
C THR A 306 -14.23 -5.67 -11.59
N SER A 307 -14.17 -4.34 -11.50
CA SER A 307 -14.98 -3.47 -12.35
C SER A 307 -14.57 -3.49 -13.82
N LEU A 308 -13.27 -3.70 -14.13
CA LEU A 308 -12.81 -3.91 -15.51
C LEU A 308 -13.42 -5.16 -16.11
N HIS A 309 -13.36 -6.28 -15.37
CA HIS A 309 -14.01 -7.53 -15.78
C HIS A 309 -15.50 -7.31 -16.07
N ASP A 310 -16.23 -6.71 -15.13
CA ASP A 310 -17.66 -6.53 -15.23
C ASP A 310 -18.04 -5.59 -16.41
N SER A 311 -17.26 -4.52 -16.63
CA SER A 311 -17.47 -3.58 -17.75
C SER A 311 -17.19 -4.19 -19.11
N LEU A 312 -16.15 -5.03 -19.23
CA LEU A 312 -15.84 -5.76 -20.46
C LEU A 312 -16.88 -6.84 -20.77
N ALA A 313 -17.35 -7.56 -19.75
CA ALA A 313 -18.37 -8.59 -19.90
C ALA A 313 -19.75 -8.03 -20.31
N ALA A 314 -20.08 -6.81 -19.90
CA ALA A 314 -21.35 -6.15 -20.23
C ALA A 314 -21.34 -5.43 -21.58
N ALA A 315 -20.17 -5.22 -22.20
CA ALA A 315 -20.05 -4.42 -23.41
C ALA A 315 -20.02 -5.26 -24.69
N ALA A 316 -20.52 -4.70 -25.81
CA ALA A 316 -20.45 -5.36 -27.11
C ALA A 316 -19.03 -5.31 -27.73
N THR A 317 -18.20 -4.34 -27.34
CA THR A 317 -16.82 -4.20 -27.82
C THR A 317 -15.88 -3.81 -26.68
N ILE A 318 -14.59 -4.17 -26.80
CA ILE A 318 -13.54 -3.78 -25.85
C ILE A 318 -13.51 -2.27 -25.65
N GLY A 319 -13.58 -1.48 -26.72
CA GLY A 319 -13.56 -0.02 -26.65
C GLY A 319 -14.73 0.57 -25.86
N GLN A 320 -15.95 0.03 -26.00
CA GLN A 320 -17.11 0.44 -25.19
C GLN A 320 -16.92 0.10 -23.73
N GLY A 321 -16.46 -1.13 -23.42
CA GLY A 321 -16.19 -1.57 -22.06
C GLY A 321 -15.12 -0.71 -21.38
N LEU A 322 -14.02 -0.42 -22.06
CA LEU A 322 -12.94 0.42 -21.52
C LEU A 322 -13.37 1.88 -21.32
N SER A 323 -14.18 2.43 -22.24
CA SER A 323 -14.69 3.80 -22.10
C SER A 323 -15.60 3.94 -20.87
N ALA A 324 -16.53 2.99 -20.68
CA ALA A 324 -17.41 2.96 -19.52
C ALA A 324 -16.62 2.79 -18.23
N TRP A 325 -15.69 1.83 -18.20
CA TRP A 325 -14.83 1.56 -17.05
C TRP A 325 -13.94 2.75 -16.69
N SER A 326 -13.31 3.41 -17.67
CA SER A 326 -12.46 4.58 -17.42
C SER A 326 -13.23 5.72 -16.74
N LYS A 327 -14.47 6.00 -17.18
CA LYS A 327 -15.34 6.99 -16.53
C LYS A 327 -15.70 6.60 -15.09
N GLN A 328 -15.98 5.31 -14.85
CA GLN A 328 -16.25 4.80 -13.52
C GLN A 328 -15.03 4.96 -12.59
N GLN A 329 -13.81 4.69 -13.11
CA GLN A 329 -12.60 4.88 -12.32
C GLN A 329 -12.35 6.35 -11.96
N GLN A 330 -12.57 7.28 -12.90
CA GLN A 330 -12.47 8.72 -12.61
C GLN A 330 -13.42 9.13 -11.48
N ALA A 331 -14.69 8.76 -11.55
CA ALA A 331 -15.65 9.04 -10.50
C ALA A 331 -15.24 8.44 -9.14
N THR A 332 -14.66 7.23 -9.14
CA THR A 332 -14.13 6.58 -7.91
C THR A 332 -12.98 7.39 -7.32
N ILE A 333 -12.06 7.89 -8.16
CA ILE A 333 -10.92 8.68 -7.70
C ILE A 333 -11.38 10.04 -7.17
N GLU A 334 -12.29 10.70 -7.85
CA GLU A 334 -12.90 11.98 -7.39
C GLU A 334 -13.54 11.84 -6.01
N ALA A 335 -14.13 10.67 -5.69
CA ALA A 335 -14.69 10.39 -4.38
C ALA A 335 -13.62 10.07 -3.31
N LEU A 336 -12.52 9.40 -3.68
CA LEU A 336 -11.46 8.97 -2.76
C LEU A 336 -10.44 10.08 -2.47
N GLN A 337 -10.21 11.01 -3.38
CA GLN A 337 -9.19 12.04 -3.26
C GLN A 337 -9.42 12.94 -2.03
N PRO A 338 -10.63 13.50 -1.78
CA PRO A 338 -10.87 14.32 -0.57
C PRO A 338 -10.66 13.52 0.73
N VAL A 339 -10.90 12.21 0.71
CA VAL A 339 -10.65 11.33 1.87
C VAL A 339 -9.14 11.22 2.13
N ALA A 340 -8.35 10.94 1.10
CA ALA A 340 -6.91 10.83 1.22
C ALA A 340 -6.26 12.17 1.64
N GLU A 341 -6.72 13.29 1.09
CA GLU A 341 -6.26 14.64 1.45
C GLU A 341 -6.58 14.96 2.91
N ARG A 342 -7.80 14.69 3.37
CA ARG A 342 -8.23 14.91 4.75
C ARG A 342 -7.39 14.09 5.74
N ILE A 343 -7.15 12.82 5.45
CA ILE A 343 -6.30 11.95 6.29
C ILE A 343 -4.87 12.51 6.32
N GLY A 344 -4.30 12.85 5.17
CA GLY A 344 -2.96 13.42 5.08
C GLY A 344 -2.83 14.75 5.81
N LYS A 345 -3.82 15.62 5.69
CA LYS A 345 -3.88 16.90 6.40
C LYS A 345 -3.80 16.68 7.92
N ASN A 346 -4.66 15.85 8.47
CA ASN A 346 -4.79 15.64 9.91
C ASN A 346 -3.71 14.73 10.53
N LEU A 347 -3.04 13.88 9.75
CA LEU A 347 -2.02 12.94 10.26
C LEU A 347 -0.58 13.33 9.87
N ILE A 348 -0.38 14.34 9.03
CA ILE A 348 0.96 14.74 8.57
C ILE A 348 1.17 16.26 8.71
N SER A 349 0.36 17.09 8.02
CA SER A 349 0.67 18.52 7.88
C SER A 349 0.03 19.42 8.93
N GLU A 350 -1.12 19.04 9.48
CA GLU A 350 -1.89 19.84 10.43
C GLU A 350 -2.28 19.00 11.66
N ILE A 351 -1.32 18.26 12.22
CA ILE A 351 -1.50 17.56 13.49
C ILE A 351 -1.63 18.64 14.61
N PRO A 352 -2.67 18.56 15.46
CA PRO A 352 -2.80 19.49 16.58
C PRO A 352 -1.65 19.30 17.59
N ASP A 353 -1.50 20.26 18.52
CA ASP A 353 -0.58 20.06 19.63
C ASP A 353 -1.08 18.89 20.51
N LEU A 354 -0.47 17.73 20.28
CA LEU A 354 -0.85 16.48 20.94
C LEU A 354 -0.63 16.51 22.45
N THR A 355 0.23 17.41 22.98
CA THR A 355 0.58 17.47 24.39
C THR A 355 -0.51 18.13 25.23
N SER A 356 -1.24 19.07 24.66
CA SER A 356 -2.30 19.86 25.30
C SER A 356 -3.72 19.39 24.98
N LEU A 357 -3.91 18.35 24.14
CA LEU A 357 -5.24 17.86 23.73
C LEU A 357 -6.12 17.47 24.93
N SER A 358 -7.26 18.15 25.05
CA SER A 358 -8.36 17.70 25.91
C SER A 358 -9.09 16.50 25.26
N ALA A 359 -9.96 15.85 26.01
CA ALA A 359 -10.83 14.81 25.45
C ALA A 359 -11.74 15.34 24.33
N ALA A 360 -12.25 16.56 24.45
CA ALA A 360 -13.07 17.21 23.42
C ALA A 360 -12.28 17.49 22.15
N ASP A 361 -11.03 17.96 22.29
CA ASP A 361 -10.16 18.21 21.13
C ASP A 361 -9.78 16.91 20.44
N SER A 362 -9.47 15.87 21.21
CA SER A 362 -9.22 14.51 20.66
C SER A 362 -10.42 13.98 19.88
N TYR A 363 -11.65 14.15 20.40
CA TYR A 363 -12.87 13.76 19.69
C TYR A 363 -13.02 14.54 18.37
N SER A 364 -12.87 15.87 18.42
CA SER A 364 -12.98 16.73 17.25
C SER A 364 -11.97 16.37 16.16
N TRP A 365 -10.72 16.15 16.56
CA TRP A 365 -9.65 15.75 15.66
C TRP A 365 -9.88 14.36 15.03
N LEU A 366 -10.22 13.34 15.84
CA LEU A 366 -10.52 12.00 15.34
C LEU A 366 -11.75 11.98 14.44
N SER A 367 -12.79 12.78 14.77
CA SER A 367 -13.97 12.95 13.92
C SER A 367 -13.65 13.64 12.58
N ALA A 368 -12.67 14.54 12.57
CA ALA A 368 -12.21 15.17 11.34
C ALA A 368 -11.46 14.16 10.44
N ILE A 369 -10.73 13.19 11.01
CA ILE A 369 -10.09 12.11 10.27
C ILE A 369 -11.14 11.10 9.77
N HIS A 370 -12.08 10.72 10.64
CA HIS A 370 -13.06 9.65 10.45
C HIS A 370 -14.51 10.13 10.66
N PRO A 371 -15.06 10.93 9.73
CA PRO A 371 -16.42 11.44 9.87
C PRO A 371 -17.46 10.32 9.98
N GLY A 372 -18.33 10.41 10.97
CA GLY A 372 -19.42 9.45 11.19
C GLY A 372 -19.02 8.12 11.84
N ALA A 373 -17.74 7.92 12.15
CA ALA A 373 -17.30 6.74 12.88
C ALA A 373 -17.62 6.87 14.38
N HIS A 374 -17.84 5.75 15.04
CA HIS A 374 -17.93 5.71 16.50
C HIS A 374 -16.53 5.87 17.10
N ILE A 375 -16.42 6.75 18.11
CA ILE A 375 -15.15 7.11 18.76
C ILE A 375 -15.29 6.91 20.27
N THR A 376 -14.38 6.11 20.83
CA THR A 376 -14.22 5.91 22.26
C THR A 376 -13.03 6.71 22.79
N LEU A 377 -13.21 7.46 23.87
CA LEU A 377 -12.19 8.34 24.45
C LEU A 377 -11.76 7.89 25.85
N PRO A 378 -10.56 8.30 26.33
CA PRO A 378 -10.16 8.10 27.71
C PRO A 378 -11.16 8.69 28.70
N GLY A 379 -11.57 7.91 29.73
CA GLY A 379 -12.39 8.39 30.84
C GLY A 379 -13.91 8.45 30.57
N LYS A 380 -14.39 7.80 29.51
CA LYS A 380 -15.82 7.52 29.32
C LYS A 380 -16.11 6.04 29.48
#